data_478d3e35b8177205b07189596ae38bf6
#
_entry.id   478d3e35b8177205b07189596ae38bf6
#
_cell.length_a   1.000
_cell.length_b   1.000
_cell.length_c   1.000
_cell.angle_alpha   90.00
_cell.angle_beta   90.00
_cell.angle_gamma   90.00
#
_symmetry.space_group_name_H-M   'P 1'
#
loop_
_entity.id
_entity.type
_entity.pdbx_description
1 polymer ?
#
loop_
_entity_poly.entity_id
_entity_poly.type
_entity_poly.pdbx_seq_one_letter_code
_entity_poly.pdbx_strand_id
1 'polypeptide(L)'
;MKLNAKQKEILKLLVKGKGQFKTPTVPKDHYEKNLDDIVKLYLKGLLTFQGEYDIDLVGPSNQHMVRFKWYVVTMDKKKTLKDIRKVVKDGKL
;
A
#
# COMPACT_ATOMS: atom_id res chain seq x y z
N MET A 1 -8.67 -12.81 -6.13
CA MET A 1 -7.60 -11.96 -6.69
C MET A 1 -6.23 -12.62 -6.45
N LYS A 2 -5.45 -12.78 -7.50
CA LYS A 2 -4.09 -13.29 -7.38
C LYS A 2 -3.15 -12.13 -7.03
N LEU A 3 -2.29 -12.32 -6.05
CA LEU A 3 -1.35 -11.29 -5.62
C LEU A 3 -0.15 -11.22 -6.56
N ASN A 4 0.24 -10.01 -6.94
CA ASN A 4 1.50 -9.79 -7.64
C ASN A 4 2.66 -9.67 -6.61
N ALA A 5 3.90 -9.61 -7.13
CA ALA A 5 5.09 -9.55 -6.27
C ALA A 5 5.08 -8.33 -5.34
N LYS A 6 4.64 -7.17 -5.83
CA LYS A 6 4.56 -5.94 -5.03
C LYS A 6 3.54 -6.05 -3.90
N GLN A 7 2.37 -6.59 -4.18
CA GLN A 7 1.32 -6.79 -3.18
C GLN A 7 1.79 -7.74 -2.08
N LYS A 8 2.47 -8.82 -2.44
CA LYS A 8 3.07 -9.74 -1.47
C LYS A 8 4.10 -9.04 -0.60
N GLU A 9 4.95 -8.20 -1.21
CA GLU A 9 5.97 -7.43 -0.49
C GLU A 9 5.34 -6.49 0.54
N ILE A 10 4.28 -5.77 0.16
CA ILE A 10 3.56 -4.88 1.06
C ILE A 10 2.98 -5.65 2.25
N LEU A 11 2.36 -6.79 2.00
CA LEU A 11 1.80 -7.62 3.07
C LEU A 11 2.88 -8.20 3.98
N LYS A 12 4.03 -8.57 3.42
CA LYS A 12 5.18 -9.03 4.22
C LYS A 12 5.69 -7.91 5.13
N LEU A 13 5.70 -6.66 4.66
CA LEU A 13 6.08 -5.52 5.48
C LEU A 13 5.09 -5.29 6.62
N LEU A 14 3.79 -5.50 6.39
CA LEU A 14 2.78 -5.45 7.45
C LEU A 14 3.04 -6.50 8.52
N VAL A 15 3.35 -7.72 8.12
CA VAL A 15 3.65 -8.81 9.06
C VAL A 15 4.92 -8.49 9.85
N LYS A 16 5.96 -8.03 9.18
CA LYS A 16 7.23 -7.66 9.81
C LYS A 16 7.06 -6.53 10.82
N GLY A 17 6.21 -5.56 10.49
CA GLY A 17 5.90 -4.43 11.37
C GLY A 17 4.80 -4.70 12.38
N LYS A 18 4.38 -5.95 12.55
CA LYS A 18 3.33 -6.37 13.47
C LYS A 18 1.99 -5.67 13.23
N GLY A 19 1.66 -5.48 11.96
CA GLY A 19 0.39 -4.89 11.54
C GLY A 19 0.46 -3.43 11.11
N GLN A 20 1.65 -2.84 11.09
CA GLN A 20 1.83 -1.45 10.67
C GLN A 20 3.23 -1.22 10.11
N PHE A 21 3.34 -0.40 9.09
CA PHE A 21 4.64 0.11 8.66
C PHE A 21 4.50 1.53 8.14
N LYS A 22 5.56 2.30 8.32
CA LYS A 22 5.66 3.67 7.86
C LYS A 22 6.65 3.73 6.71
N THR A 23 6.26 4.37 5.61
CA THR A 23 7.20 4.57 4.52
C THR A 23 8.10 5.75 4.85
N PRO A 24 9.42 5.58 4.78
CA PRO A 24 10.33 6.71 4.75
C PRO A 24 10.11 7.48 3.44
N THR A 25 10.75 8.63 3.32
CA THR A 25 10.77 9.40 2.07
C THR A 25 11.25 8.51 0.92
N VAL A 26 10.32 8.02 0.13
CA VAL A 26 10.60 7.13 -1.00
C VAL A 26 10.72 7.98 -2.25
N PRO A 27 11.63 7.67 -3.19
CA PRO A 27 11.69 8.37 -4.46
C PRO A 27 10.34 8.39 -5.17
N LYS A 28 10.06 9.49 -5.86
CA LYS A 28 8.78 9.76 -6.53
C LYS A 28 8.26 8.58 -7.35
N ASP A 29 9.15 7.89 -8.05
CA ASP A 29 8.78 6.75 -8.91
C ASP A 29 8.28 5.53 -8.14
N HIS A 30 8.69 5.38 -6.88
CA HIS A 30 8.22 4.29 -6.03
C HIS A 30 6.83 4.55 -5.47
N TYR A 31 6.47 5.82 -5.26
CA TYR A 31 5.15 6.17 -4.74
C TYR A 31 4.03 5.75 -5.68
N GLU A 32 4.17 6.05 -6.96
CA GLU A 32 3.11 5.79 -7.93
C GLU A 32 2.85 4.29 -8.09
N LYS A 33 3.90 3.49 -8.14
CA LYS A 33 3.77 2.03 -8.28
C LYS A 33 3.23 1.36 -7.02
N ASN A 34 3.69 1.80 -5.86
CA ASN A 34 3.25 1.22 -4.59
C ASN A 34 1.83 1.64 -4.23
N LEU A 35 1.41 2.84 -4.64
CA LEU A 35 0.09 3.36 -4.32
C LEU A 35 -1.02 2.52 -4.94
N ASP A 36 -0.89 2.14 -6.22
CA ASP A 36 -1.88 1.31 -6.89
C ASP A 36 -2.08 -0.03 -6.17
N ASP A 37 -0.98 -0.65 -5.77
CA ASP A 37 -1.03 -1.92 -5.06
C ASP A 37 -1.63 -1.76 -3.66
N ILE A 38 -1.29 -0.67 -2.96
CA ILE A 38 -1.87 -0.36 -1.65
C ILE A 38 -3.37 -0.11 -1.77
N VAL A 39 -3.81 0.66 -2.77
CA VAL A 39 -5.23 0.93 -3.00
C VAL A 39 -5.99 -0.36 -3.29
N LYS A 40 -5.45 -1.24 -4.12
CA LYS A 40 -6.07 -2.53 -4.42
C LYS A 40 -6.24 -3.39 -3.16
N LEU A 41 -5.21 -3.44 -2.32
CA LEU A 41 -5.28 -4.17 -1.05
C LEU A 41 -6.26 -3.53 -0.06
N TYR A 42 -6.33 -2.20 -0.04
CA TYR A 42 -7.32 -1.47 0.73
C TYR A 42 -8.74 -1.82 0.30
N LEU A 43 -9.01 -1.82 -1.01
CA LEU A 43 -10.33 -2.16 -1.55
C LEU A 43 -10.73 -3.61 -1.26
N LYS A 44 -9.76 -4.49 -1.06
CA LYS A 44 -9.99 -5.89 -0.66
C LYS A 44 -10.13 -6.06 0.86
N GLY A 45 -10.06 -4.98 1.61
CA GLY A 45 -10.26 -5.01 3.06
C GLY A 45 -9.11 -5.57 3.87
N LEU A 46 -7.89 -5.56 3.33
CA LEU A 46 -6.72 -6.10 4.04
C LEU A 46 -5.99 -5.07 4.87
N LEU A 47 -5.99 -3.82 4.43
CA LEU A 47 -5.25 -2.75 5.08
C LEU A 47 -5.95 -1.41 4.93
N THR A 48 -5.49 -0.45 5.71
CA THR A 48 -5.84 0.96 5.57
C THR A 48 -4.55 1.76 5.45
N PHE A 49 -4.64 2.97 4.94
CA PHE A 49 -3.49 3.84 4.88
C PHE A 49 -3.91 5.29 5.08
N GLN A 50 -2.99 6.09 5.60
CA GLN A 50 -3.15 7.53 5.72
C GLN A 50 -1.79 8.19 5.54
N GLY A 51 -1.80 9.45 5.10
CA GLY A 51 -0.55 10.15 4.85
C GLY A 51 -0.76 11.60 4.51
N GLU A 52 0.35 12.29 4.25
CA GLU A 52 0.38 13.66 3.80
C GLU A 52 0.73 13.67 2.32
N TYR A 53 -0.05 14.38 1.52
CA TYR A 53 0.13 14.39 0.08
C TYR A 53 -0.02 15.78 -0.51
N ASP A 54 0.59 15.97 -1.68
CA ASP A 54 0.41 17.13 -2.52
C ASP A 54 -0.22 16.69 -3.84
N ILE A 55 -1.03 17.57 -4.42
CA ILE A 55 -1.59 17.35 -5.75
C ILE A 55 -0.90 18.29 -6.72
N ASP A 56 -0.25 17.72 -7.73
CA ASP A 56 0.41 18.49 -8.77
C ASP A 56 -0.36 18.38 -10.10
N LEU A 57 -0.38 19.46 -10.86
CA LEU A 57 -0.86 19.44 -12.24
C LEU A 57 0.34 19.19 -13.14
N VAL A 58 0.28 18.14 -13.94
CA VAL A 58 1.41 17.69 -14.75
C VAL A 58 0.97 17.48 -16.20
N GLY A 59 1.85 17.88 -17.13
CA GLY A 59 1.68 17.66 -18.55
C GLY A 59 0.72 18.62 -19.22
N PRO A 60 0.63 18.53 -20.57
CA PRO A 60 -0.17 19.46 -21.37
C PRO A 60 -1.68 19.34 -21.14
N SER A 61 -2.15 18.23 -20.60
CA SER A 61 -3.56 17.99 -20.26
C SER A 61 -3.91 18.31 -18.81
N ASN A 62 -2.98 18.89 -18.05
CA ASN A 62 -3.17 19.23 -16.63
C ASN A 62 -3.69 18.06 -15.80
N GLN A 63 -3.08 16.90 -15.97
CA GLN A 63 -3.43 15.72 -15.20
C GLN A 63 -3.02 15.90 -13.74
N HIS A 64 -3.91 15.50 -12.83
CA HIS A 64 -3.62 15.51 -11.41
C HIS A 64 -2.74 14.32 -11.05
N MET A 65 -1.57 14.60 -10.45
CA MET A 65 -0.72 13.57 -9.86
C MET A 65 -0.64 13.80 -8.36
N VAL A 66 -0.91 12.72 -7.62
CA VAL A 66 -0.82 12.76 -6.17
C VAL A 66 0.57 12.30 -5.75
N ARG A 67 1.26 13.16 -4.98
CA ARG A 67 2.56 12.86 -4.38
C ARG A 67 2.41 12.75 -2.88
N PHE A 68 2.74 11.59 -2.34
CA PHE A 68 2.77 11.41 -0.90
C PHE A 68 4.14 11.81 -0.36
N LYS A 69 4.15 12.63 0.70
CA LYS A 69 5.35 12.96 1.45
C LYS A 69 5.72 11.82 2.39
N TRP A 70 4.70 11.25 3.01
CA TRP A 70 4.82 10.07 3.85
C TRP A 70 3.45 9.40 3.92
N TYR A 71 3.45 8.11 4.20
CA TYR A 71 2.22 7.40 4.51
C TYR A 71 2.48 6.26 5.49
N VAL A 72 1.45 5.95 6.26
CA VAL A 72 1.45 4.83 7.20
C VAL A 72 0.42 3.83 6.71
N VAL A 73 0.83 2.58 6.59
CA VAL A 73 -0.03 1.47 6.22
C VAL A 73 -0.31 0.66 7.48
N THR A 74 -1.60 0.42 7.74
CA THR A 74 -2.04 -0.32 8.93
C THR A 74 -2.94 -1.46 8.49
N MET A 75 -2.74 -2.63 9.08
CA MET A 75 -3.61 -3.78 8.86
C MET A 75 -5.05 -3.41 9.22
N ASP A 76 -6.02 -3.91 8.44
CA ASP A 76 -7.44 -3.69 8.71
C ASP A 76 -7.81 -4.24 10.11
N LYS A 77 -8.66 -3.53 10.83
CA LYS A 77 -9.06 -3.89 12.20
C LYS A 77 -9.74 -5.26 12.29
N LYS A 78 -10.36 -5.70 11.21
CA LYS A 78 -11.07 -6.99 11.13
C LYS A 78 -10.13 -8.15 10.79
N LYS A 79 -8.86 -7.86 10.52
CA LYS A 79 -7.86 -8.86 10.13
C LYS A 79 -6.87 -9.08 11.27
N THR A 80 -6.27 -10.27 11.27
CA THR A 80 -5.19 -10.61 12.19
C THR A 80 -3.90 -10.82 11.40
N LEU A 81 -2.76 -10.83 12.08
CA LEU A 81 -1.49 -11.14 11.43
C LEU A 81 -1.52 -12.54 10.82
N LYS A 82 -2.22 -13.48 11.46
CA LYS A 82 -2.41 -14.84 10.94
C LYS A 82 -3.13 -14.81 9.59
N ASP A 83 -4.19 -13.98 9.47
CA ASP A 83 -4.92 -13.81 8.21
C ASP A 83 -4.00 -13.28 7.11
N ILE A 84 -3.21 -12.27 7.40
CA ILE A 84 -2.29 -11.68 6.42
C ILE A 84 -1.21 -12.68 6.00
N ARG A 85 -0.64 -13.41 6.95
CA ARG A 85 0.36 -14.46 6.65
C ARG A 85 -0.21 -15.52 5.72
N LYS A 86 -1.47 -15.91 5.95
CA LYS A 86 -2.15 -16.91 5.12
C LYS A 86 -2.33 -16.39 3.68
N VAL A 87 -2.76 -15.14 3.52
CA VAL A 87 -2.92 -14.53 2.20
C VAL A 87 -1.58 -14.50 1.45
N VAL A 88 -0.50 -14.13 2.13
CA VAL A 88 0.84 -14.13 1.53
C VAL A 88 1.27 -15.54 1.12
N LYS A 89 1.04 -16.53 1.99
CA LYS A 89 1.40 -17.92 1.72
C LYS A 89 0.64 -18.48 0.52
N ASP A 90 -0.67 -18.24 0.46
CA ASP A 90 -1.52 -18.72 -0.62
C ASP A 90 -1.30 -17.93 -1.92
N GLY A 91 -0.78 -16.71 -1.84
CA GLY A 91 -0.56 -15.84 -2.99
C GLY A 91 -1.83 -15.34 -3.64
N LYS A 92 -2.96 -15.44 -2.94
CA LYS A 92 -4.26 -15.03 -3.46
C LYS A 92 -5.22 -14.70 -2.33
N LEU A 93 -6.22 -13.97 -2.69
CA LEU A 93 -7.38 -13.69 -1.84
C LEU A 93 -8.55 -14.59 -2.20
#